data_f8a8b5d6e31249202d309d5eb4cd4854
#
_entry.id   f8a8b5d6e31249202d309d5eb4cd4854
#
_cell.length_a   1.000
_cell.length_b   1.000
_cell.length_c   1.000
_cell.angle_alpha   90.00
_cell.angle_beta   90.00
_cell.angle_gamma   90.00
#
_symmetry.space_group_name_H-M   'P 1'
#
loop_
_entity.id
_entity.type
_entity.pdbx_description
1 polymer ?
#
loop_
_entity_poly.entity_id
_entity_poly.type
_entity_poly.pdbx_seq_one_letter_code
_entity_poly.pdbx_strand_id
1 'polypeptide(L)'
;MEFTYSTVVNAGLSDVFAWHGRPGAIARLTPPWLPVRVLQEASSLRDGRAVLGWPGGLRWVAVHQPASYDPPNMFADELESCPLAAVLSWRHRHQFAPAGEPGQDAERATLVTDTVDTTLPGRMLRPMFAYRHQQLADVLAAQARARSVCPDSLTIAVTGSGGLIGTALTALLTTGGHRVIRLVRRAPNNEGERQWQPEEPAPTLLSGVDALIHLAGASIGGRFTPDRKREILKSRIVPTRRLAELAAAAADQKTPKSAGLQAFVTASAIGFYGPDRGEEILTEASPRGEGFLADVVADWEDAAAPAAAAGIRTVQVRTGIVQTPRGGMLRLLSPLFTAGLGGRLGSGKQWLSWIGLDDLLDIYLRAVTDPHLSGPVNAVAPEPVRNLDYTRTLARVLHRPALLPVPAFGPRLLLGAEGAAELAQASQYVRAEALIGAGHQFRQPHLEQALRHVFGRS
;
A
#
# COMPACT_ATOMS: atom_id res chain seq x y z
N MET A 1 21.71 7.90 25.86
CA MET A 1 20.63 8.87 26.13
C MET A 1 19.30 8.17 25.94
N GLU A 2 18.39 8.39 26.85
CA GLU A 2 17.04 7.81 26.74
C GLU A 2 16.13 8.75 25.94
N PHE A 3 15.41 8.20 24.99
CA PHE A 3 14.36 8.85 24.22
C PHE A 3 13.06 8.09 24.43
N THR A 4 11.99 8.79 24.81
CA THR A 4 10.66 8.19 25.00
C THR A 4 9.64 8.88 24.12
N TYR A 5 8.72 8.08 23.52
CA TYR A 5 7.60 8.56 22.75
C TYR A 5 6.35 7.74 23.12
N SER A 6 5.25 8.42 23.42
CA SER A 6 4.01 7.75 23.85
C SER A 6 2.79 8.32 23.13
N THR A 7 1.82 7.47 22.83
CA THR A 7 0.50 7.83 22.30
C THR A 7 -0.55 6.84 22.78
N VAL A 8 -1.81 7.28 22.79
CA VAL A 8 -2.95 6.39 23.02
C VAL A 8 -3.49 5.91 21.67
N VAL A 9 -3.73 4.61 21.55
CA VAL A 9 -4.38 3.99 20.39
C VAL A 9 -5.72 3.39 20.83
N ASN A 10 -6.77 3.53 19.99
CA ASN A 10 -8.12 3.05 20.27
C ASN A 10 -8.24 1.57 19.89
N ALA A 11 -7.53 0.72 20.62
CA ALA A 11 -7.59 -0.74 20.50
C ALA A 11 -7.21 -1.37 21.84
N GLY A 12 -7.76 -2.54 22.13
CA GLY A 12 -7.49 -3.26 23.37
C GLY A 12 -6.04 -3.70 23.52
N LEU A 13 -5.55 -3.75 24.76
CA LEU A 13 -4.15 -4.07 25.10
C LEU A 13 -3.68 -5.37 24.43
N SER A 14 -4.45 -6.44 24.56
CA SER A 14 -4.10 -7.73 23.97
C SER A 14 -4.05 -7.70 22.45
N ASP A 15 -4.93 -6.93 21.79
CA ASP A 15 -4.94 -6.78 20.32
C ASP A 15 -3.73 -6.00 19.83
N VAL A 16 -3.36 -4.90 20.53
CA VAL A 16 -2.18 -4.09 20.20
C VAL A 16 -0.91 -4.91 20.35
N PHE A 17 -0.76 -5.64 21.45
CA PHE A 17 0.38 -6.51 21.67
C PHE A 17 0.47 -7.63 20.61
N ALA A 18 -0.63 -8.36 20.39
CA ALA A 18 -0.70 -9.45 19.42
C ALA A 18 -0.41 -8.94 17.98
N TRP A 19 -0.83 -7.73 17.63
CA TRP A 19 -0.57 -7.12 16.34
C TRP A 19 0.94 -7.02 16.05
N HIS A 20 1.76 -6.65 17.05
CA HIS A 20 3.22 -6.55 16.89
C HIS A 20 3.89 -7.91 16.59
N GLY A 21 3.32 -9.00 17.04
CA GLY A 21 3.82 -10.36 16.77
C GLY A 21 3.38 -10.93 15.41
N ARG A 22 2.50 -10.26 14.67
CA ARG A 22 2.02 -10.76 13.38
C ARG A 22 2.99 -10.44 12.24
N PRO A 23 3.14 -11.36 11.25
CA PRO A 23 3.94 -11.09 10.05
C PRO A 23 3.48 -9.79 9.35
N GLY A 24 4.43 -8.96 8.98
CA GLY A 24 4.16 -7.66 8.36
C GLY A 24 4.22 -6.47 9.32
N ALA A 25 4.21 -6.67 10.64
CA ALA A 25 4.20 -5.57 11.62
C ALA A 25 5.39 -4.62 11.42
N ILE A 26 6.62 -5.15 11.38
CA ILE A 26 7.82 -4.33 11.15
C ILE A 26 7.79 -3.64 9.78
N ALA A 27 7.27 -4.30 8.74
CA ALA A 27 7.14 -3.72 7.41
C ALA A 27 6.17 -2.52 7.41
N ARG A 28 5.05 -2.62 8.14
CA ARG A 28 4.07 -1.53 8.30
C ARG A 28 4.60 -0.36 9.09
N LEU A 29 5.41 -0.62 10.12
CA LEU A 29 5.98 0.42 11.00
C LEU A 29 7.29 1.01 10.46
N THR A 30 7.87 0.47 9.39
CA THR A 30 9.11 1.01 8.81
C THR A 30 8.82 2.26 7.97
N PRO A 31 9.34 3.46 8.38
CA PRO A 31 9.08 4.70 7.66
C PRO A 31 9.49 4.63 6.19
N PRO A 32 8.65 5.13 5.25
CA PRO A 32 8.91 4.99 3.82
C PRO A 32 10.07 5.86 3.30
N TRP A 33 10.48 6.90 4.02
CA TRP A 33 11.62 7.74 3.68
C TRP A 33 12.98 7.16 4.11
N LEU A 34 12.98 6.15 4.99
CA LEU A 34 14.22 5.47 5.35
C LEU A 34 14.61 4.51 4.22
N PRO A 35 15.90 4.49 3.81
CA PRO A 35 16.39 3.60 2.76
C PRO A 35 16.61 2.19 3.31
N VAL A 36 15.62 1.64 3.99
CA VAL A 36 15.67 0.36 4.71
C VAL A 36 14.75 -0.65 4.04
N ARG A 37 15.19 -1.90 3.98
CA ARG A 37 14.40 -3.06 3.54
C ARG A 37 14.33 -4.08 4.66
N VAL A 38 13.14 -4.59 4.96
CA VAL A 38 12.97 -5.75 5.83
C VAL A 38 13.47 -6.98 5.06
N LEU A 39 14.56 -7.58 5.52
CA LEU A 39 15.14 -8.80 4.94
C LEU A 39 14.59 -10.05 5.62
N GLN A 40 14.38 -9.96 6.94
CA GLN A 40 13.81 -11.01 7.76
C GLN A 40 13.01 -10.37 8.90
N GLU A 41 11.81 -10.89 9.14
CA GLU A 41 11.01 -10.54 10.32
C GLU A 41 11.35 -11.49 11.48
N ALA A 42 11.20 -11.01 12.70
CA ALA A 42 11.35 -11.85 13.87
C ALA A 42 10.20 -12.89 13.93
N SER A 43 10.54 -14.13 14.22
CA SER A 43 9.55 -15.22 14.38
C SER A 43 8.82 -15.18 15.73
N SER A 44 9.33 -14.43 16.68
CA SER A 44 8.82 -14.31 18.05
C SER A 44 9.18 -12.95 18.63
N LEU A 45 8.29 -12.35 19.41
CA LEU A 45 8.59 -11.14 20.21
C LEU A 45 9.42 -11.44 21.46
N ARG A 46 9.54 -12.73 21.85
CA ARG A 46 10.31 -13.15 23.02
C ARG A 46 11.80 -13.21 22.73
N ASP A 47 12.19 -13.92 21.67
CA ASP A 47 13.55 -14.33 21.36
C ASP A 47 13.86 -14.33 19.86
N GLY A 48 12.99 -13.73 19.06
CA GLY A 48 13.12 -13.64 17.61
C GLY A 48 14.21 -12.66 17.19
N ARG A 49 14.58 -12.73 15.91
CA ARG A 49 15.60 -11.89 15.29
C ARG A 49 15.06 -11.25 14.02
N ALA A 50 15.06 -9.93 13.95
CA ALA A 50 14.73 -9.16 12.76
C ALA A 50 15.99 -8.66 12.06
N VAL A 51 16.01 -8.67 10.72
CA VAL A 51 17.12 -8.18 9.93
C VAL A 51 16.64 -7.13 8.95
N LEU A 52 17.18 -5.92 9.06
CA LEU A 52 16.94 -4.82 8.16
C LEU A 52 18.20 -4.55 7.32
N GLY A 53 18.03 -4.45 6.00
CA GLY A 53 19.10 -4.11 5.07
C GLY A 53 19.17 -2.62 4.80
N TRP A 54 20.37 -2.05 4.88
CA TRP A 54 20.68 -0.67 4.55
C TRP A 54 21.51 -0.59 3.25
N PRO A 55 21.57 0.58 2.60
CA PRO A 55 22.48 0.80 1.48
C PRO A 55 23.93 0.45 1.83
N GLY A 56 24.71 0.02 0.84
CA GLY A 56 26.10 -0.40 1.05
C GLY A 56 26.26 -1.79 1.69
N GLY A 57 25.17 -2.59 1.77
CA GLY A 57 25.22 -3.94 2.30
C GLY A 57 25.21 -4.01 3.84
N LEU A 58 25.06 -2.88 4.52
CA LEU A 58 24.95 -2.85 5.98
C LEU A 58 23.68 -3.55 6.44
N ARG A 59 23.78 -4.26 7.56
CA ARG A 59 22.64 -4.94 8.19
C ARG A 59 22.41 -4.40 9.58
N TRP A 60 21.17 -4.12 9.90
CA TRP A 60 20.67 -3.87 11.24
C TRP A 60 20.02 -5.15 11.74
N VAL A 61 20.59 -5.77 12.75
CA VAL A 61 20.05 -6.99 13.35
C VAL A 61 19.54 -6.64 14.73
N ALA A 62 18.23 -6.64 14.89
CA ALA A 62 17.54 -6.47 16.15
C ALA A 62 17.20 -7.85 16.73
N VAL A 63 17.61 -8.12 17.96
CA VAL A 63 17.38 -9.38 18.66
C VAL A 63 16.50 -9.12 19.87
N HIS A 64 15.38 -9.83 19.94
CA HIS A 64 14.44 -9.70 21.05
C HIS A 64 15.04 -10.29 22.34
N GLN A 65 14.72 -9.67 23.47
CA GLN A 65 15.29 -9.95 24.77
C GLN A 65 14.30 -10.73 25.63
N PRO A 66 14.52 -12.05 25.89
CA PRO A 66 13.58 -12.87 26.67
C PRO A 66 13.34 -12.34 28.09
N ALA A 67 14.35 -11.72 28.72
CA ALA A 67 14.24 -11.14 30.05
C ALA A 67 13.30 -9.92 30.12
N SER A 68 12.99 -9.31 28.97
CA SER A 68 12.09 -8.16 28.82
C SER A 68 10.80 -8.52 28.09
N TYR A 69 10.41 -9.81 28.13
CA TYR A 69 9.17 -10.29 27.49
C TYR A 69 8.11 -10.57 28.55
N ASP A 70 7.13 -9.67 28.63
CA ASP A 70 6.00 -9.72 29.57
C ASP A 70 4.68 -9.45 28.83
N PRO A 71 4.08 -10.48 28.17
CA PRO A 71 2.84 -10.30 27.43
C PRO A 71 1.63 -10.10 28.37
N PRO A 72 0.69 -9.18 28.07
CA PRO A 72 0.66 -8.30 26.91
C PRO A 72 1.28 -6.92 27.14
N ASN A 73 2.16 -6.74 28.12
CA ASN A 73 2.60 -5.45 28.63
C ASN A 73 3.91 -4.94 28.01
N MET A 74 4.83 -5.84 27.63
CA MET A 74 6.17 -5.40 27.21
C MET A 74 6.89 -6.45 26.35
N PHE A 75 7.71 -5.95 25.41
CA PHE A 75 8.83 -6.67 24.81
C PHE A 75 9.95 -5.66 24.47
N ALA A 76 11.17 -6.18 24.24
CA ALA A 76 12.31 -5.34 23.90
C ALA A 76 13.21 -6.00 22.86
N ASP A 77 13.95 -5.18 22.10
CA ASP A 77 14.98 -5.60 21.18
C ASP A 77 16.28 -4.82 21.34
N GLU A 78 17.40 -5.43 20.98
CA GLU A 78 18.73 -4.83 21.01
C GLU A 78 19.45 -5.01 19.68
N LEU A 79 20.28 -4.04 19.31
CA LEU A 79 21.13 -4.10 18.12
C LEU A 79 22.35 -4.98 18.39
N GLU A 80 22.51 -6.07 17.62
CA GLU A 80 23.67 -6.99 17.72
C GLU A 80 24.64 -6.93 16.54
N SER A 81 24.27 -6.28 15.42
CA SER A 81 25.06 -6.37 14.19
C SER A 81 26.35 -5.55 14.21
N CYS A 82 27.49 -6.20 13.98
CA CYS A 82 28.75 -5.52 13.64
C CYS A 82 28.75 -5.08 12.14
N PRO A 83 29.36 -3.92 11.78
CA PRO A 83 30.10 -3.00 12.69
C PRO A 83 29.20 -1.99 13.43
N LEU A 84 27.88 -1.96 13.18
CA LEU A 84 27.00 -0.92 13.72
C LEU A 84 26.96 -0.95 15.25
N ALA A 85 26.84 -2.11 15.86
CA ALA A 85 26.79 -2.25 17.32
C ALA A 85 28.11 -1.80 18.03
N ALA A 86 29.22 -1.69 17.30
CA ALA A 86 30.47 -1.18 17.86
C ALA A 86 30.48 0.34 18.03
N VAL A 87 29.63 1.05 17.29
CA VAL A 87 29.61 2.55 17.27
C VAL A 87 28.26 3.11 17.70
N LEU A 88 27.22 2.30 17.73
CA LEU A 88 25.84 2.70 18.04
C LEU A 88 25.25 1.76 19.08
N SER A 89 24.89 2.27 20.24
CA SER A 89 24.04 1.55 21.18
C SER A 89 22.58 1.71 20.78
N TRP A 90 21.83 0.62 20.83
CA TRP A 90 20.37 0.65 20.62
C TRP A 90 19.73 -0.47 21.44
N ARG A 91 18.95 -0.06 22.45
CA ARG A 91 18.04 -0.92 23.18
C ARG A 91 16.67 -0.29 23.13
N HIS A 92 15.71 -1.02 22.58
CA HIS A 92 14.36 -0.51 22.35
C HIS A 92 13.35 -1.33 23.15
N ARG A 93 12.60 -0.67 24.02
CA ARG A 93 11.52 -1.25 24.81
C ARG A 93 10.18 -0.76 24.30
N HIS A 94 9.30 -1.69 24.02
CA HIS A 94 7.89 -1.46 23.69
C HIS A 94 7.05 -1.79 24.93
N GLN A 95 6.35 -0.80 25.44
CA GLN A 95 5.50 -0.93 26.63
C GLN A 95 4.06 -0.60 26.28
N PHE A 96 3.14 -1.37 26.82
CA PHE A 96 1.72 -1.26 26.56
C PHE A 96 0.98 -1.27 27.90
N ALA A 97 0.09 -0.32 28.12
CA ALA A 97 -0.73 -0.23 29.29
C ALA A 97 -2.16 0.19 28.93
N PRO A 98 -3.19 -0.22 29.69
CA PRO A 98 -4.53 0.30 29.49
C PRO A 98 -4.53 1.83 29.60
N ALA A 99 -5.21 2.51 28.67
CA ALA A 99 -5.36 3.97 28.69
C ALA A 99 -6.80 4.30 29.10
N GLY A 100 -7.01 4.70 30.34
CA GLY A 100 -8.30 5.10 30.87
C GLY A 100 -8.43 4.81 32.37
N GLU A 101 -9.44 5.40 33.02
CA GLU A 101 -9.74 5.09 34.41
C GLU A 101 -10.38 3.71 34.55
N PRO A 102 -10.12 2.97 35.66
CA PRO A 102 -10.73 1.68 35.91
C PRO A 102 -12.25 1.80 35.92
N GLY A 103 -12.95 1.11 34.99
CA GLY A 103 -14.38 0.97 35.00
C GLY A 103 -15.16 1.49 33.78
N GLN A 104 -14.58 2.33 32.93
CA GLN A 104 -15.17 2.76 31.66
C GLN A 104 -14.08 2.86 30.61
N ASP A 105 -14.17 2.17 29.48
CA ASP A 105 -13.30 2.22 28.29
C ASP A 105 -11.80 1.90 28.48
N ALA A 106 -11.29 1.61 29.68
CA ALA A 106 -9.90 1.24 29.92
C ALA A 106 -9.46 0.00 29.11
N GLU A 107 -10.42 -0.90 28.79
CA GLU A 107 -10.15 -2.09 27.98
C GLU A 107 -10.15 -1.82 26.47
N ARG A 108 -10.60 -0.61 26.03
CA ARG A 108 -10.75 -0.26 24.61
C ARG A 108 -9.65 0.60 24.06
N ALA A 109 -8.79 1.14 24.91
CA ALA A 109 -7.68 1.98 24.51
C ALA A 109 -6.39 1.57 25.20
N THR A 110 -5.26 1.69 24.50
CA THR A 110 -3.94 1.31 24.97
C THR A 110 -2.97 2.48 24.87
N LEU A 111 -2.29 2.79 25.97
CA LEU A 111 -1.12 3.65 25.96
C LEU A 111 0.06 2.83 25.42
N VAL A 112 0.59 3.22 24.27
CA VAL A 112 1.78 2.66 23.65
C VAL A 112 2.95 3.56 23.96
N THR A 113 4.00 3.02 24.56
CA THR A 113 5.22 3.77 24.90
C THR A 113 6.44 3.05 24.34
N ASP A 114 7.16 3.72 23.47
CA ASP A 114 8.46 3.29 22.97
C ASP A 114 9.56 4.05 23.72
N THR A 115 10.50 3.30 24.34
CA THR A 115 11.68 3.86 25.00
C THR A 115 12.94 3.31 24.35
N VAL A 116 13.82 4.22 23.90
CA VAL A 116 15.08 3.84 23.22
C VAL A 116 16.27 4.38 23.97
N ASP A 117 17.13 3.48 24.46
CA ASP A 117 18.47 3.83 24.95
C ASP A 117 19.47 3.79 23.80
N THR A 118 19.98 4.95 23.41
CA THR A 118 20.84 5.07 22.23
C THR A 118 21.83 6.23 22.33
N THR A 119 22.86 6.19 21.49
CA THR A 119 23.79 7.30 21.28
C THR A 119 23.25 8.36 20.30
N LEU A 120 22.13 8.08 19.60
CA LEU A 120 21.52 9.02 18.65
C LEU A 120 20.75 10.13 19.36
N PRO A 121 20.79 11.37 18.84
CA PRO A 121 20.00 12.47 19.40
C PRO A 121 18.49 12.24 19.22
N GLY A 122 17.68 12.50 20.25
CA GLY A 122 16.22 12.30 20.22
C GLY A 122 15.49 13.05 19.09
N ARG A 123 16.03 14.22 18.67
CA ARG A 123 15.48 14.97 17.52
C ARG A 123 15.50 14.19 16.19
N MET A 124 16.42 13.24 16.03
CA MET A 124 16.48 12.36 14.85
C MET A 124 15.48 11.21 14.95
N LEU A 125 15.12 10.80 16.16
CA LEU A 125 14.21 9.70 16.43
C LEU A 125 12.75 10.13 16.38
N ARG A 126 12.43 11.34 16.85
CA ARG A 126 11.05 11.82 16.97
C ARG A 126 10.21 11.66 15.70
N PRO A 127 10.65 12.03 14.48
CA PRO A 127 9.84 11.83 13.27
C PRO A 127 9.55 10.35 12.99
N MET A 128 10.51 9.46 13.25
CA MET A 128 10.35 8.03 13.06
C MET A 128 9.31 7.45 14.02
N PHE A 129 9.37 7.79 15.31
CA PHE A 129 8.42 7.28 16.30
C PHE A 129 7.04 7.92 16.13
N ALA A 130 6.96 9.20 15.78
CA ALA A 130 5.69 9.84 15.43
C ALA A 130 5.00 9.11 14.26
N TYR A 131 5.74 8.78 13.19
CA TYR A 131 5.23 7.97 12.09
C TYR A 131 4.76 6.59 12.56
N ARG A 132 5.60 5.86 13.31
CA ARG A 132 5.29 4.49 13.77
C ARG A 132 3.99 4.45 14.58
N HIS A 133 3.84 5.37 15.53
CA HIS A 133 2.66 5.43 16.38
C HIS A 133 1.41 5.85 15.61
N GLN A 134 1.50 6.86 14.73
CA GLN A 134 0.39 7.23 13.86
C GLN A 134 0.00 6.08 12.93
N GLN A 135 0.99 5.43 12.32
CA GLN A 135 0.77 4.29 11.43
C GLN A 135 0.11 3.11 12.15
N LEU A 136 0.51 2.82 13.38
CA LEU A 136 -0.11 1.78 14.22
C LEU A 136 -1.58 2.11 14.49
N ALA A 137 -1.86 3.35 14.94
CA ALA A 137 -3.21 3.80 15.24
C ALA A 137 -4.12 3.71 14.00
N ASP A 138 -3.66 4.20 12.85
CA ASP A 138 -4.42 4.19 11.60
C ASP A 138 -4.68 2.78 11.09
N VAL A 139 -3.69 1.89 11.17
CA VAL A 139 -3.83 0.48 10.76
C VAL A 139 -4.84 -0.24 11.65
N LEU A 140 -4.73 -0.10 12.97
CA LEU A 140 -5.66 -0.72 13.91
C LEU A 140 -7.10 -0.22 13.69
N ALA A 141 -7.28 1.09 13.44
CA ALA A 141 -8.58 1.66 13.12
C ALA A 141 -9.16 1.11 11.81
N ALA A 142 -8.35 1.01 10.75
CA ALA A 142 -8.78 0.43 9.48
C ALA A 142 -9.17 -1.05 9.61
N GLN A 143 -8.38 -1.83 10.33
CA GLN A 143 -8.66 -3.25 10.61
C GLN A 143 -9.89 -3.44 11.51
N ALA A 144 -10.13 -2.53 12.46
CA ALA A 144 -11.33 -2.55 13.28
C ALA A 144 -12.58 -2.29 12.44
N ARG A 145 -12.55 -1.31 11.53
CA ARG A 145 -13.63 -1.07 10.57
C ARG A 145 -13.89 -2.27 9.65
N ALA A 146 -12.83 -2.90 9.15
CA ALA A 146 -12.96 -4.09 8.33
C ALA A 146 -13.62 -5.25 9.11
N ARG A 147 -13.20 -5.49 10.36
CA ARG A 147 -13.77 -6.53 11.24
C ARG A 147 -15.22 -6.25 11.63
N SER A 148 -15.67 -4.99 11.72
CA SER A 148 -17.07 -4.67 11.99
C SER A 148 -18.03 -5.10 10.87
N VAL A 149 -17.52 -5.23 9.64
CA VAL A 149 -18.26 -5.66 8.45
C VAL A 149 -18.02 -7.15 8.15
N CYS A 150 -16.78 -7.62 8.29
CA CYS A 150 -16.36 -9.00 8.07
C CYS A 150 -15.57 -9.48 9.31
N PRO A 151 -16.26 -10.09 10.30
CA PRO A 151 -15.60 -10.51 11.55
C PRO A 151 -14.61 -11.65 11.35
N ASP A 152 -14.82 -12.49 10.34
CA ASP A 152 -14.05 -13.70 10.10
C ASP A 152 -12.70 -13.41 9.44
N SER A 153 -11.72 -14.25 9.78
CA SER A 153 -10.44 -14.25 9.08
C SER A 153 -10.58 -14.87 7.70
N LEU A 154 -10.17 -14.17 6.67
CA LEU A 154 -10.21 -14.62 5.28
C LEU A 154 -8.88 -15.23 4.85
N THR A 155 -8.94 -16.23 3.95
CA THR A 155 -7.81 -16.69 3.16
C THR A 155 -7.77 -15.91 1.83
N ILE A 156 -6.79 -15.04 1.66
CA ILE A 156 -6.71 -14.10 0.55
C ILE A 156 -5.52 -14.47 -0.36
N ALA A 157 -5.78 -14.80 -1.61
CA ALA A 157 -4.74 -14.99 -2.60
C ALA A 157 -4.33 -13.65 -3.22
N VAL A 158 -3.02 -13.40 -3.38
CA VAL A 158 -2.50 -12.14 -3.92
C VAL A 158 -1.48 -12.39 -5.02
N THR A 159 -1.77 -11.94 -6.25
CA THR A 159 -0.76 -11.87 -7.31
C THR A 159 -0.02 -10.54 -7.23
N GLY A 160 1.21 -10.47 -7.77
CA GLY A 160 1.99 -9.22 -7.68
C GLY A 160 2.41 -8.85 -6.26
N SER A 161 2.37 -9.81 -5.32
CA SER A 161 2.69 -9.64 -3.89
C SER A 161 4.11 -9.15 -3.59
N GLY A 162 5.05 -9.26 -4.53
CA GLY A 162 6.41 -8.72 -4.42
C GLY A 162 6.58 -7.29 -4.95
N GLY A 163 5.51 -6.69 -5.52
CA GLY A 163 5.51 -5.31 -6.00
C GLY A 163 5.35 -4.28 -4.87
N LEU A 164 5.38 -3.00 -5.23
CA LEU A 164 5.26 -1.88 -4.30
C LEU A 164 3.97 -1.96 -3.45
N ILE A 165 2.82 -2.08 -4.11
CA ILE A 165 1.51 -2.17 -3.45
C ILE A 165 1.36 -3.55 -2.81
N GLY A 166 1.70 -4.63 -3.53
CA GLY A 166 1.48 -6.00 -3.08
C GLY A 166 2.24 -6.36 -1.79
N THR A 167 3.48 -5.88 -1.64
CA THR A 167 4.26 -6.09 -0.40
C THR A 167 3.59 -5.38 0.79
N ALA A 168 3.20 -4.13 0.62
CA ALA A 168 2.58 -3.34 1.68
C ALA A 168 1.16 -3.87 2.02
N LEU A 169 0.41 -4.30 1.01
CA LEU A 169 -0.92 -4.89 1.17
C LEU A 169 -0.85 -6.23 1.89
N THR A 170 0.09 -7.11 1.50
CA THR A 170 0.31 -8.38 2.22
C THR A 170 0.56 -8.13 3.70
N ALA A 171 1.41 -7.15 4.04
CA ALA A 171 1.69 -6.79 5.42
C ALA A 171 0.44 -6.24 6.16
N LEU A 172 -0.42 -5.44 5.49
CA LEU A 172 -1.67 -4.95 6.07
C LEU A 172 -2.64 -6.12 6.36
N LEU A 173 -2.81 -7.04 5.40
CA LEU A 173 -3.72 -8.17 5.52
C LEU A 173 -3.27 -9.15 6.62
N THR A 174 -1.98 -9.50 6.66
CA THR A 174 -1.45 -10.44 7.66
C THR A 174 -1.49 -9.85 9.07
N THR A 175 -1.17 -8.57 9.24
CA THR A 175 -1.32 -7.89 10.55
C THR A 175 -2.79 -7.75 10.96
N GLY A 176 -3.74 -7.75 10.01
CA GLY A 176 -5.18 -7.82 10.26
C GLY A 176 -5.68 -9.19 10.73
N GLY A 177 -4.84 -10.23 10.65
CA GLY A 177 -5.19 -11.60 11.03
C GLY A 177 -5.71 -12.45 9.86
N HIS A 178 -5.68 -11.95 8.62
CA HIS A 178 -6.04 -12.72 7.44
C HIS A 178 -4.86 -13.64 7.04
N ARG A 179 -5.19 -14.81 6.48
CA ARG A 179 -4.22 -15.70 5.87
C ARG A 179 -3.95 -15.26 4.44
N VAL A 180 -2.72 -14.88 4.12
CA VAL A 180 -2.35 -14.47 2.75
C VAL A 180 -1.60 -15.59 2.04
N ILE A 181 -2.08 -15.97 0.84
CA ILE A 181 -1.42 -16.87 -0.09
C ILE A 181 -0.84 -16.02 -1.23
N ARG A 182 0.49 -15.97 -1.30
CA ARG A 182 1.19 -15.23 -2.35
C ARG A 182 1.28 -16.07 -3.61
N LEU A 183 0.66 -15.63 -4.70
CA LEU A 183 0.76 -16.29 -5.99
C LEU A 183 2.03 -15.82 -6.70
N VAL A 184 3.00 -16.73 -6.84
CA VAL A 184 4.35 -16.45 -7.34
C VAL A 184 4.64 -17.22 -8.62
N ARG A 185 5.41 -16.63 -9.56
CA ARG A 185 5.77 -17.29 -10.83
C ARG A 185 6.91 -18.31 -10.69
N ARG A 186 7.71 -18.19 -9.65
CA ARG A 186 8.77 -19.15 -9.29
C ARG A 186 8.22 -20.29 -8.44
N ALA A 187 9.04 -21.29 -8.17
CA ALA A 187 8.71 -22.31 -7.19
C ALA A 187 8.44 -21.68 -5.80
N PRO A 188 7.43 -22.17 -5.05
CA PRO A 188 7.14 -21.68 -3.70
C PRO A 188 8.32 -21.94 -2.74
N ASN A 189 8.59 -20.96 -1.87
CA ASN A 189 9.62 -21.09 -0.83
C ASN A 189 9.04 -21.57 0.51
N ASN A 190 7.72 -21.45 0.70
CA ASN A 190 7.03 -21.80 1.94
C ASN A 190 5.54 -22.07 1.69
N GLU A 191 4.81 -22.51 2.69
CA GLU A 191 3.37 -22.81 2.61
C GLU A 191 2.46 -21.61 2.36
N GLY A 192 2.95 -20.38 2.59
CA GLY A 192 2.25 -19.15 2.27
C GLY A 192 2.35 -18.75 0.79
N GLU A 193 2.97 -19.58 -0.05
CA GLU A 193 3.12 -19.33 -1.49
C GLU A 193 2.53 -20.46 -2.31
N ARG A 194 1.94 -20.10 -3.46
CA ARG A 194 1.55 -21.07 -4.51
C ARG A 194 2.15 -20.63 -5.83
N GLN A 195 2.66 -21.61 -6.60
CA GLN A 195 3.13 -21.32 -7.94
C GLN A 195 1.94 -20.99 -8.85
N TRP A 196 2.11 -19.93 -9.63
CA TRP A 196 1.11 -19.46 -10.57
C TRP A 196 1.72 -19.22 -11.95
N GLN A 197 1.16 -19.88 -12.95
CA GLN A 197 1.46 -19.64 -14.36
C GLN A 197 0.36 -18.73 -14.94
N PRO A 198 0.68 -17.50 -15.37
CA PRO A 198 -0.34 -16.51 -15.75
C PRO A 198 -1.21 -16.91 -16.94
N GLU A 199 -0.67 -17.67 -17.88
CA GLU A 199 -1.37 -18.10 -19.11
C GLU A 199 -2.17 -19.40 -18.90
N GLU A 200 -1.74 -20.23 -17.93
CA GLU A 200 -2.34 -21.54 -17.65
C GLU A 200 -2.32 -21.85 -16.15
N PRO A 201 -3.16 -21.19 -15.35
CA PRO A 201 -3.22 -21.42 -13.91
C PRO A 201 -3.74 -22.84 -13.61
N ALA A 202 -3.09 -23.51 -12.64
CA ALA A 202 -3.53 -24.83 -12.21
C ALA A 202 -4.98 -24.79 -11.67
N PRO A 203 -5.83 -25.79 -11.96
CA PRO A 203 -7.23 -25.84 -11.50
C PRO A 203 -7.37 -25.71 -9.98
N THR A 204 -6.38 -26.15 -9.20
CA THR A 204 -6.38 -26.11 -7.74
C THR A 204 -5.82 -24.82 -7.17
N LEU A 205 -5.40 -23.86 -8.00
CA LEU A 205 -4.73 -22.62 -7.57
C LEU A 205 -5.51 -21.86 -6.50
N LEU A 206 -6.84 -21.79 -6.66
CA LEU A 206 -7.74 -21.05 -5.75
C LEU A 206 -8.44 -21.93 -4.71
N SER A 207 -8.02 -23.18 -4.51
CA SER A 207 -8.62 -24.07 -3.51
C SER A 207 -8.47 -23.50 -2.10
N GLY A 208 -9.59 -23.35 -1.37
CA GLY A 208 -9.64 -22.81 -0.01
C GLY A 208 -9.28 -21.31 0.07
N VAL A 209 -9.51 -20.55 -1.01
CA VAL A 209 -9.34 -19.10 -1.08
C VAL A 209 -10.71 -18.44 -1.03
N ASP A 210 -10.87 -17.49 -0.09
CA ASP A 210 -12.10 -16.71 0.09
C ASP A 210 -12.12 -15.46 -0.81
N ALA A 211 -10.96 -14.83 -1.03
CA ALA A 211 -10.83 -13.66 -1.88
C ALA A 211 -9.53 -13.68 -2.71
N LEU A 212 -9.61 -13.17 -3.94
CA LEU A 212 -8.46 -13.02 -4.82
C LEU A 212 -8.20 -11.54 -5.09
N ILE A 213 -6.96 -11.08 -4.86
CA ILE A 213 -6.48 -9.75 -5.25
C ILE A 213 -5.45 -9.89 -6.37
N HIS A 214 -5.77 -9.34 -7.55
CA HIS A 214 -4.91 -9.41 -8.72
C HIS A 214 -4.22 -8.07 -8.98
N LEU A 215 -2.92 -7.96 -8.59
CA LEU A 215 -2.08 -6.78 -8.75
C LEU A 215 -0.98 -6.95 -9.80
N ALA A 216 -0.83 -8.14 -10.37
CA ALA A 216 0.25 -8.43 -11.32
C ALA A 216 0.03 -7.72 -12.65
N GLY A 217 1.10 -7.14 -13.18
CA GLY A 217 1.14 -6.47 -14.47
C GLY A 217 2.53 -5.90 -14.73
N ALA A 218 2.93 -5.81 -15.99
CA ALA A 218 4.18 -5.15 -16.37
C ALA A 218 4.11 -3.65 -16.04
N SER A 219 5.25 -3.05 -15.69
CA SER A 219 5.32 -1.60 -15.45
C SER A 219 4.86 -0.83 -16.71
N ILE A 220 4.11 0.26 -16.55
CA ILE A 220 3.74 1.14 -17.65
C ILE A 220 4.79 2.21 -17.96
N GLY A 221 5.83 2.33 -17.13
CA GLY A 221 6.88 3.31 -17.34
C GLY A 221 7.77 2.97 -18.53
N GLY A 222 8.29 4.01 -19.20
CA GLY A 222 9.15 3.92 -20.37
C GLY A 222 8.45 4.34 -21.66
N ARG A 223 9.18 4.19 -22.80
CA ARG A 223 8.65 4.55 -24.12
C ARG A 223 7.63 3.52 -24.58
N PHE A 224 6.52 3.97 -25.15
CA PHE A 224 5.46 3.12 -25.70
C PHE A 224 5.81 2.64 -27.11
N THR A 225 6.84 1.78 -27.19
CA THR A 225 7.13 1.02 -28.43
C THR A 225 6.06 -0.02 -28.69
N PRO A 226 5.90 -0.52 -29.94
CA PRO A 226 4.93 -1.59 -30.22
C PRO A 226 5.09 -2.83 -29.34
N ASP A 227 6.34 -3.24 -29.05
CA ASP A 227 6.62 -4.37 -28.15
C ASP A 227 6.20 -4.08 -26.72
N ARG A 228 6.49 -2.88 -26.22
CA ARG A 228 6.11 -2.45 -24.88
C ARG A 228 4.59 -2.38 -24.72
N LYS A 229 3.88 -1.87 -25.71
CA LYS A 229 2.42 -1.86 -25.72
C LYS A 229 1.84 -3.28 -25.68
N ARG A 230 2.39 -4.20 -26.48
CA ARG A 230 1.97 -5.61 -26.44
C ARG A 230 2.24 -6.26 -25.08
N GLU A 231 3.37 -5.98 -24.46
CA GLU A 231 3.70 -6.45 -23.11
C GLU A 231 2.73 -5.92 -22.06
N ILE A 232 2.42 -4.62 -22.10
CA ILE A 232 1.46 -3.99 -21.19
C ILE A 232 0.08 -4.64 -21.31
N LEU A 233 -0.42 -4.83 -22.53
CA LEU A 233 -1.69 -5.51 -22.80
C LEU A 233 -1.67 -6.96 -22.33
N LYS A 234 -0.71 -7.77 -22.83
CA LYS A 234 -0.64 -9.20 -22.55
C LYS A 234 -0.49 -9.49 -21.06
N SER A 235 0.28 -8.68 -20.33
CA SER A 235 0.53 -8.88 -18.91
C SER A 235 -0.68 -8.60 -18.00
N ARG A 236 -1.74 -7.98 -18.52
CA ARG A 236 -2.96 -7.64 -17.79
C ARG A 236 -4.15 -8.48 -18.23
N ILE A 237 -4.47 -8.44 -19.49
CA ILE A 237 -5.71 -9.03 -20.03
C ILE A 237 -5.70 -10.55 -19.89
N VAL A 238 -4.66 -11.23 -20.39
CA VAL A 238 -4.59 -12.69 -20.39
C VAL A 238 -4.62 -13.26 -18.96
N PRO A 239 -3.76 -12.82 -18.03
CA PRO A 239 -3.77 -13.33 -16.66
C PRO A 239 -5.09 -13.07 -15.92
N THR A 240 -5.68 -11.89 -16.10
CA THR A 240 -6.95 -11.54 -15.48
C THR A 240 -8.07 -12.45 -15.98
N ARG A 241 -8.16 -12.64 -17.30
CA ARG A 241 -9.14 -13.52 -17.93
C ARG A 241 -9.02 -14.95 -17.42
N ARG A 242 -7.80 -15.50 -17.39
CA ARG A 242 -7.54 -16.87 -16.91
C ARG A 242 -7.90 -17.05 -15.43
N LEU A 243 -7.59 -16.06 -14.58
CA LEU A 243 -7.98 -16.10 -13.17
C LEU A 243 -9.50 -15.99 -12.99
N ALA A 244 -10.18 -15.16 -13.80
CA ALA A 244 -11.63 -15.02 -13.76
C ALA A 244 -12.34 -16.29 -14.22
N GLU A 245 -11.86 -16.94 -15.30
CA GLU A 245 -12.36 -18.24 -15.78
C GLU A 245 -12.16 -19.35 -14.74
N LEU A 246 -10.97 -19.39 -14.10
CA LEU A 246 -10.69 -20.34 -13.02
C LEU A 246 -11.61 -20.12 -11.81
N ALA A 247 -11.83 -18.87 -11.43
CA ALA A 247 -12.73 -18.50 -10.34
C ALA A 247 -14.18 -18.92 -10.65
N ALA A 248 -14.65 -18.68 -11.87
CA ALA A 248 -15.97 -19.11 -12.34
C ALA A 248 -16.14 -20.64 -12.30
N ALA A 249 -15.16 -21.39 -12.83
CA ALA A 249 -15.18 -22.85 -12.80
C ALA A 249 -15.19 -23.42 -11.37
N ALA A 250 -14.50 -22.77 -10.43
CA ALA A 250 -14.53 -23.15 -9.01
C ALA A 250 -15.88 -22.84 -8.35
N ALA A 251 -16.59 -21.80 -8.79
CA ALA A 251 -17.91 -21.47 -8.29
C ALA A 251 -18.98 -22.52 -8.67
N ASP A 252 -18.87 -23.10 -9.89
CA ASP A 252 -19.77 -24.16 -10.37
C ASP A 252 -19.63 -25.49 -9.61
N GLN A 253 -18.46 -25.71 -8.99
CA GLN A 253 -18.15 -26.95 -8.25
C GLN A 253 -18.44 -26.84 -6.74
N LYS A 254 -19.22 -25.85 -6.28
CA LYS A 254 -19.52 -25.63 -4.86
C LYS A 254 -20.14 -26.88 -4.24
N THR A 255 -19.45 -27.39 -3.23
CA THR A 255 -20.05 -28.32 -2.28
C THR A 255 -20.58 -27.53 -1.07
N PRO A 256 -21.61 -28.03 -0.35
CA PRO A 256 -22.18 -27.30 0.80
C PRO A 256 -21.19 -26.94 1.92
N LYS A 257 -19.96 -27.47 1.88
CA LYS A 257 -18.91 -27.28 2.89
C LYS A 257 -17.83 -26.24 2.54
N SER A 258 -17.83 -25.67 1.32
CA SER A 258 -16.87 -24.63 0.95
C SER A 258 -17.63 -23.43 0.35
N ALA A 259 -17.52 -22.29 0.98
CA ALA A 259 -18.19 -21.06 0.49
C ALA A 259 -17.67 -20.62 -0.90
N GLY A 260 -16.52 -21.15 -1.33
CA GLY A 260 -15.86 -20.79 -2.59
C GLY A 260 -15.33 -19.33 -2.56
N LEU A 261 -14.79 -18.88 -3.68
CA LEU A 261 -14.31 -17.50 -3.82
C LEU A 261 -15.48 -16.52 -3.75
N GLN A 262 -15.43 -15.58 -2.80
CA GLN A 262 -16.48 -14.59 -2.53
C GLN A 262 -16.20 -13.26 -3.24
N ALA A 263 -14.92 -12.90 -3.43
CA ALA A 263 -14.51 -11.64 -4.02
C ALA A 263 -13.33 -11.80 -4.96
N PHE A 264 -13.42 -11.16 -6.13
CA PHE A 264 -12.33 -10.99 -7.07
C PHE A 264 -12.02 -9.51 -7.25
N VAL A 265 -10.93 -9.05 -6.65
CA VAL A 265 -10.50 -7.65 -6.68
C VAL A 265 -9.34 -7.51 -7.66
N THR A 266 -9.50 -6.69 -8.68
CA THR A 266 -8.44 -6.44 -9.66
C THR A 266 -7.89 -5.03 -9.55
N ALA A 267 -6.59 -4.88 -9.75
CA ALA A 267 -6.04 -3.56 -10.02
C ALA A 267 -6.62 -3.06 -11.36
N SER A 268 -6.84 -1.77 -11.40
CA SER A 268 -7.21 -0.98 -12.57
C SER A 268 -6.55 0.41 -12.45
N ALA A 269 -6.85 1.34 -13.33
CA ALA A 269 -6.24 2.67 -13.32
C ALA A 269 -7.20 3.76 -13.80
N ILE A 270 -7.01 4.98 -13.30
CA ILE A 270 -7.73 6.17 -13.82
C ILE A 270 -7.41 6.45 -15.30
N GLY A 271 -6.39 5.80 -15.88
CA GLY A 271 -6.16 5.79 -17.33
C GLY A 271 -7.36 5.40 -18.15
N PHE A 272 -8.36 4.72 -17.57
CA PHE A 272 -9.67 4.44 -18.17
C PHE A 272 -10.32 5.67 -18.78
N TYR A 273 -10.15 6.82 -18.16
CA TYR A 273 -10.79 8.08 -18.59
C TYR A 273 -10.06 8.80 -19.73
N GLY A 274 -8.92 8.26 -20.23
CA GLY A 274 -8.08 8.93 -21.24
C GLY A 274 -7.15 9.98 -20.63
N PRO A 275 -6.18 10.50 -21.40
CA PRO A 275 -5.12 11.35 -20.87
C PRO A 275 -5.57 12.79 -20.59
N ASP A 276 -6.61 13.30 -21.26
CA ASP A 276 -7.09 14.68 -21.06
C ASP A 276 -8.60 14.77 -21.26
N ARG A 277 -9.27 15.23 -20.23
CA ARG A 277 -10.72 15.51 -20.21
C ARG A 277 -11.01 16.96 -19.79
N GLY A 278 -10.03 17.85 -19.90
CA GLY A 278 -10.17 19.25 -19.55
C GLY A 278 -10.57 19.46 -18.08
N GLU A 279 -11.70 20.15 -17.88
CA GLU A 279 -12.27 20.44 -16.55
C GLU A 279 -13.40 19.48 -16.15
N GLU A 280 -13.65 18.43 -16.93
CA GLU A 280 -14.71 17.47 -16.65
C GLU A 280 -14.42 16.72 -15.34
N ILE A 281 -15.42 16.65 -14.47
CA ILE A 281 -15.37 15.85 -13.25
C ILE A 281 -15.68 14.40 -13.61
N LEU A 282 -14.69 13.53 -13.41
CA LEU A 282 -14.75 12.12 -13.76
C LEU A 282 -15.10 11.28 -12.53
N THR A 283 -16.15 10.49 -12.64
CA THR A 283 -16.62 9.57 -11.61
C THR A 283 -16.61 8.14 -12.15
N GLU A 284 -16.96 7.18 -11.32
CA GLU A 284 -17.08 5.78 -11.75
C GLU A 284 -18.13 5.58 -12.85
N ALA A 285 -19.14 6.45 -12.92
CA ALA A 285 -20.17 6.46 -13.96
C ALA A 285 -19.73 7.14 -15.27
N SER A 286 -18.61 7.86 -15.29
CA SER A 286 -18.13 8.53 -16.49
C SER A 286 -17.69 7.52 -17.56
N PRO A 287 -17.97 7.78 -18.84
CA PRO A 287 -17.60 6.88 -19.92
C PRO A 287 -16.08 6.81 -20.09
N ARG A 288 -15.64 5.71 -20.71
CA ARG A 288 -14.25 5.52 -21.14
C ARG A 288 -13.80 6.70 -22.00
N GLY A 289 -12.56 7.13 -21.79
CA GLY A 289 -11.90 8.08 -22.68
C GLY A 289 -11.24 7.42 -23.88
N GLU A 290 -10.43 8.19 -24.59
CA GLU A 290 -9.66 7.75 -25.74
C GLU A 290 -8.19 7.59 -25.39
N GLY A 291 -7.44 6.83 -26.21
CA GLY A 291 -6.00 6.63 -26.06
C GLY A 291 -5.62 5.20 -25.66
N PHE A 292 -4.34 4.91 -25.82
CA PHE A 292 -3.81 3.54 -25.60
C PHE A 292 -4.09 3.01 -24.20
N LEU A 293 -3.84 3.81 -23.16
CA LEU A 293 -4.09 3.35 -21.80
C LEU A 293 -5.58 3.21 -21.48
N ALA A 294 -6.45 4.02 -22.08
CA ALA A 294 -7.90 3.89 -21.92
C ALA A 294 -8.40 2.54 -22.50
N ASP A 295 -7.89 2.17 -23.68
CA ASP A 295 -8.20 0.88 -24.32
C ASP A 295 -7.69 -0.28 -23.46
N VAL A 296 -6.43 -0.21 -23.01
CA VAL A 296 -5.83 -1.23 -22.14
C VAL A 296 -6.65 -1.46 -20.87
N VAL A 297 -7.08 -0.36 -20.22
CA VAL A 297 -7.79 -0.46 -18.93
C VAL A 297 -9.20 -1.01 -19.14
N ALA A 298 -9.90 -0.61 -20.22
CA ALA A 298 -11.22 -1.16 -20.55
C ALA A 298 -11.13 -2.67 -20.78
N ASP A 299 -10.23 -3.12 -21.64
CA ASP A 299 -10.02 -4.55 -21.92
C ASP A 299 -9.60 -5.34 -20.66
N TRP A 300 -8.84 -4.67 -19.77
CA TRP A 300 -8.42 -5.27 -18.50
C TRP A 300 -9.59 -5.46 -17.54
N GLU A 301 -10.48 -4.47 -17.40
CA GLU A 301 -11.68 -4.57 -16.59
C GLU A 301 -12.64 -5.64 -17.16
N ASP A 302 -12.84 -5.67 -18.48
CA ASP A 302 -13.66 -6.66 -19.17
C ASP A 302 -13.12 -8.09 -19.03
N ALA A 303 -11.82 -8.25 -18.84
CA ALA A 303 -11.22 -9.55 -18.60
C ALA A 303 -11.69 -10.22 -17.29
N ALA A 304 -12.23 -9.47 -16.34
CA ALA A 304 -12.80 -9.99 -15.10
C ALA A 304 -14.26 -10.47 -15.23
N ALA A 305 -14.92 -10.23 -16.38
CA ALA A 305 -16.34 -10.55 -16.59
C ALA A 305 -16.74 -12.00 -16.32
N PRO A 306 -15.94 -13.06 -16.62
CA PRO A 306 -16.31 -14.42 -16.28
C PRO A 306 -16.56 -14.66 -14.79
N ALA A 307 -15.78 -14.03 -13.90
CA ALA A 307 -16.00 -14.15 -12.46
C ALA A 307 -17.32 -13.47 -12.04
N ALA A 308 -17.59 -12.28 -12.58
CA ALA A 308 -18.85 -11.57 -12.32
C ALA A 308 -20.08 -12.35 -12.81
N ALA A 309 -20.00 -12.93 -14.02
CA ALA A 309 -21.05 -13.76 -14.59
C ALA A 309 -21.35 -15.01 -13.76
N ALA A 310 -20.36 -15.57 -13.06
CA ALA A 310 -20.49 -16.67 -12.12
C ALA A 310 -21.01 -16.25 -10.72
N GLY A 311 -21.42 -14.98 -10.54
CA GLY A 311 -21.93 -14.45 -9.29
C GLY A 311 -20.86 -14.14 -8.23
N ILE A 312 -19.58 -14.12 -8.60
CA ILE A 312 -18.51 -13.71 -7.72
C ILE A 312 -18.46 -12.17 -7.72
N ARG A 313 -18.48 -11.56 -6.53
CA ARG A 313 -18.37 -10.11 -6.41
C ARG A 313 -17.02 -9.63 -6.99
N THR A 314 -17.06 -8.76 -7.97
CA THR A 314 -15.87 -8.19 -8.62
C THR A 314 -15.71 -6.72 -8.28
N VAL A 315 -14.47 -6.28 -8.01
CA VAL A 315 -14.12 -4.87 -7.76
C VAL A 315 -12.92 -4.51 -8.60
N GLN A 316 -13.04 -3.47 -9.44
CA GLN A 316 -11.95 -2.93 -10.24
C GLN A 316 -11.44 -1.63 -9.60
N VAL A 317 -10.24 -1.67 -9.01
CA VAL A 317 -9.66 -0.54 -8.28
C VAL A 317 -8.93 0.38 -9.26
N ARG A 318 -9.64 1.41 -9.78
CA ARG A 318 -9.07 2.44 -10.68
C ARG A 318 -8.15 3.35 -9.89
N THR A 319 -6.88 2.99 -9.85
CA THR A 319 -5.87 3.65 -9.02
C THR A 319 -5.38 4.95 -9.64
N GLY A 320 -5.36 6.02 -8.85
CA GLY A 320 -4.73 7.29 -9.18
C GLY A 320 -3.22 7.30 -8.99
N ILE A 321 -2.60 8.47 -8.92
CA ILE A 321 -1.15 8.63 -8.76
C ILE A 321 -0.75 8.35 -7.31
N VAL A 322 -0.19 7.17 -7.05
CA VAL A 322 0.18 6.73 -5.70
C VAL A 322 1.34 7.55 -5.13
N GLN A 323 1.13 8.12 -3.95
CA GLN A 323 2.12 8.92 -3.22
C GLN A 323 2.92 8.05 -2.25
N THR A 324 4.15 7.73 -2.63
CA THR A 324 5.15 7.08 -1.77
C THR A 324 6.56 7.30 -2.32
N PRO A 325 7.57 7.62 -1.49
CA PRO A 325 8.94 7.78 -1.94
C PRO A 325 9.60 6.45 -2.35
N ARG A 326 8.96 5.30 -2.05
CA ARG A 326 9.45 3.97 -2.40
C ARG A 326 9.20 3.57 -3.86
N GLY A 327 8.35 4.31 -4.59
CA GLY A 327 8.01 3.97 -5.98
C GLY A 327 7.23 5.06 -6.70
N GLY A 328 6.86 4.77 -7.97
CA GLY A 328 6.04 5.65 -8.79
C GLY A 328 6.65 7.04 -9.06
N MET A 329 5.79 8.01 -9.28
CA MET A 329 6.16 9.38 -9.63
C MET A 329 6.98 10.05 -8.50
N LEU A 330 6.56 9.88 -7.24
CA LEU A 330 7.21 10.57 -6.12
C LEU A 330 8.67 10.12 -5.93
N ARG A 331 8.98 8.83 -6.19
CA ARG A 331 10.37 8.34 -6.18
C ARG A 331 11.26 9.05 -7.20
N LEU A 332 10.71 9.38 -8.37
CA LEU A 332 11.45 10.08 -9.43
C LEU A 332 11.62 11.56 -9.10
N LEU A 333 10.60 12.18 -8.52
CA LEU A 333 10.60 13.61 -8.20
C LEU A 333 11.40 13.95 -6.94
N SER A 334 11.38 13.09 -5.91
CA SER A 334 11.98 13.39 -4.59
C SER A 334 13.44 13.81 -4.65
N PRO A 335 14.34 13.16 -5.42
CA PRO A 335 15.73 13.59 -5.53
C PRO A 335 15.88 14.99 -6.14
N LEU A 336 15.08 15.29 -7.19
CA LEU A 336 15.10 16.59 -7.86
C LEU A 336 14.64 17.70 -6.93
N PHE A 337 13.52 17.48 -6.22
CA PHE A 337 13.01 18.46 -5.26
C PHE A 337 13.97 18.62 -4.06
N THR A 338 14.55 17.56 -3.54
CA THR A 338 15.52 17.62 -2.45
C THR A 338 16.78 18.42 -2.85
N ALA A 339 17.19 18.33 -4.11
CA ALA A 339 18.29 19.11 -4.67
C ALA A 339 17.90 20.58 -5.02
N GLY A 340 16.62 20.98 -4.83
CA GLY A 340 16.14 22.31 -5.23
C GLY A 340 15.92 22.48 -6.74
N LEU A 341 15.96 21.39 -7.50
CA LEU A 341 15.76 21.37 -8.95
C LEU A 341 14.33 21.01 -9.36
N GLY A 342 13.41 20.93 -8.39
CA GLY A 342 12.00 20.67 -8.64
C GLY A 342 11.29 21.85 -9.30
N GLY A 343 10.20 21.54 -10.03
CA GLY A 343 9.40 22.58 -10.65
C GLY A 343 8.11 22.06 -11.29
N ARG A 344 7.21 22.99 -11.66
CA ARG A 344 5.99 22.65 -12.36
C ARG A 344 6.28 22.11 -13.76
N LEU A 345 5.47 21.17 -14.22
CA LEU A 345 5.59 20.63 -15.57
C LEU A 345 4.78 21.50 -16.56
N GLY A 346 5.45 22.06 -17.54
CA GLY A 346 4.82 22.90 -18.55
C GLY A 346 4.05 24.08 -17.94
N SER A 347 2.74 24.21 -18.24
CA SER A 347 1.87 25.25 -17.68
C SER A 347 1.54 25.04 -16.20
N GLY A 348 1.64 23.80 -15.69
CA GLY A 348 1.22 23.42 -14.35
C GLY A 348 -0.30 23.38 -14.15
N LYS A 349 -1.09 23.50 -15.23
CA LYS A 349 -2.57 23.52 -15.15
C LYS A 349 -3.22 22.14 -15.14
N GLN A 350 -2.49 21.08 -15.48
CA GLN A 350 -3.01 19.72 -15.54
C GLN A 350 -3.45 19.24 -14.14
N TRP A 351 -4.59 18.56 -14.11
CA TRP A 351 -5.12 17.92 -12.91
C TRP A 351 -4.37 16.62 -12.57
N LEU A 352 -4.03 16.47 -11.31
CA LEU A 352 -3.43 15.27 -10.75
C LEU A 352 -4.39 14.65 -9.72
N SER A 353 -4.99 13.52 -10.06
CA SER A 353 -5.76 12.70 -9.14
C SER A 353 -4.83 11.69 -8.47
N TRP A 354 -4.56 11.91 -7.21
CA TRP A 354 -3.55 11.22 -6.41
C TRP A 354 -4.19 10.41 -5.28
N ILE A 355 -3.42 9.50 -4.68
CA ILE A 355 -3.82 8.72 -3.49
C ILE A 355 -2.58 8.44 -2.63
N GLY A 356 -2.69 8.51 -1.31
CA GLY A 356 -1.70 7.97 -0.38
C GLY A 356 -1.59 6.46 -0.50
N LEU A 357 -0.38 5.89 -0.34
CA LEU A 357 -0.24 4.44 -0.39
C LEU A 357 -1.13 3.75 0.66
N ASP A 358 -1.17 4.28 1.89
CA ASP A 358 -1.93 3.66 2.98
C ASP A 358 -3.44 3.74 2.75
N ASP A 359 -3.95 4.83 2.19
CA ASP A 359 -5.35 4.94 1.76
C ASP A 359 -5.70 3.92 0.67
N LEU A 360 -4.80 3.73 -0.30
CA LEU A 360 -4.98 2.71 -1.33
C LEU A 360 -5.06 1.30 -0.73
N LEU A 361 -4.22 1.00 0.27
CA LEU A 361 -4.25 -0.30 0.96
C LEU A 361 -5.56 -0.50 1.72
N ASP A 362 -6.11 0.53 2.37
CA ASP A 362 -7.39 0.47 3.06
C ASP A 362 -8.55 0.26 2.09
N ILE A 363 -8.47 0.82 0.87
CA ILE A 363 -9.45 0.57 -0.20
C ILE A 363 -9.40 -0.91 -0.63
N TYR A 364 -8.21 -1.51 -0.81
CA TYR A 364 -8.09 -2.94 -1.10
C TYR A 364 -8.61 -3.83 0.05
N LEU A 365 -8.31 -3.48 1.31
CA LEU A 365 -8.85 -4.18 2.48
C LEU A 365 -10.39 -4.13 2.45
N ARG A 366 -10.96 -2.93 2.24
CA ARG A 366 -12.41 -2.76 2.12
C ARG A 366 -12.98 -3.54 0.94
N ALA A 367 -12.32 -3.54 -0.22
CA ALA A 367 -12.78 -4.26 -1.40
C ALA A 367 -12.91 -5.78 -1.17
N VAL A 368 -12.14 -6.38 -0.27
CA VAL A 368 -12.29 -7.80 0.06
C VAL A 368 -13.29 -8.05 1.19
N THR A 369 -13.43 -7.12 2.15
CA THR A 369 -14.24 -7.31 3.36
C THR A 369 -15.66 -6.75 3.27
N ASP A 370 -15.90 -5.71 2.46
CA ASP A 370 -17.23 -5.08 2.32
C ASP A 370 -18.03 -5.76 1.20
N PRO A 371 -19.11 -6.51 1.53
CA PRO A 371 -19.92 -7.20 0.54
C PRO A 371 -20.71 -6.25 -0.36
N HIS A 372 -20.89 -5.00 0.03
CA HIS A 372 -21.65 -4.01 -0.72
C HIS A 372 -20.81 -3.25 -1.75
N LEU A 373 -19.47 -3.34 -1.67
CA LEU A 373 -18.59 -2.68 -2.62
C LEU A 373 -18.37 -3.58 -3.85
N SER A 374 -18.79 -3.15 -5.02
CA SER A 374 -18.69 -3.89 -6.28
C SER A 374 -18.52 -2.96 -7.48
N GLY A 375 -18.06 -3.51 -8.62
CA GLY A 375 -17.82 -2.74 -9.84
C GLY A 375 -16.57 -1.87 -9.78
N PRO A 376 -16.44 -0.89 -10.68
CA PRO A 376 -15.32 0.03 -10.71
C PRO A 376 -15.35 0.99 -9.50
N VAL A 377 -14.17 1.23 -8.93
CA VAL A 377 -13.98 2.11 -7.78
C VAL A 377 -12.78 3.01 -8.03
N ASN A 378 -12.97 4.32 -8.00
CA ASN A 378 -11.89 5.29 -8.13
C ASN A 378 -11.08 5.38 -6.83
N ALA A 379 -9.91 4.78 -6.81
CA ALA A 379 -8.97 4.87 -5.70
C ALA A 379 -8.10 6.14 -5.84
N VAL A 380 -8.72 7.28 -5.54
CA VAL A 380 -8.13 8.62 -5.51
C VAL A 380 -8.51 9.33 -4.22
N ALA A 381 -7.63 10.23 -3.76
CA ALA A 381 -7.96 11.12 -2.63
C ALA A 381 -9.13 12.06 -3.01
N PRO A 382 -9.90 12.55 -2.00
CA PRO A 382 -11.10 13.36 -2.26
C PRO A 382 -10.83 14.63 -3.07
N GLU A 383 -9.62 15.19 -2.96
CA GLU A 383 -9.25 16.48 -3.56
C GLU A 383 -8.13 16.30 -4.60
N PRO A 384 -8.45 16.22 -5.89
CA PRO A 384 -7.47 16.38 -6.97
C PRO A 384 -6.83 17.76 -6.93
N VAL A 385 -5.58 17.85 -7.35
CA VAL A 385 -4.83 19.13 -7.33
C VAL A 385 -4.26 19.46 -8.70
N ARG A 386 -3.98 20.74 -8.96
CA ARG A 386 -3.22 21.14 -10.15
C ARG A 386 -1.74 20.80 -9.96
N ASN A 387 -1.04 20.50 -11.04
CA ASN A 387 0.40 20.23 -11.00
C ASN A 387 1.19 21.38 -10.34
N LEU A 388 0.78 22.63 -10.55
CA LEU A 388 1.39 23.79 -9.89
C LEU A 388 1.25 23.71 -8.37
N ASP A 389 0.07 23.35 -7.87
CA ASP A 389 -0.21 23.26 -6.44
C ASP A 389 0.48 22.04 -5.82
N TYR A 390 0.52 20.92 -6.56
CA TYR A 390 1.34 19.75 -6.19
C TYR A 390 2.80 20.14 -6.02
N THR A 391 3.36 20.85 -7.00
CA THR A 391 4.76 21.30 -7.00
C THR A 391 5.05 22.20 -5.79
N ARG A 392 4.19 23.20 -5.54
CA ARG A 392 4.34 24.11 -4.40
C ARG A 392 4.24 23.38 -3.06
N THR A 393 3.30 22.46 -2.94
CA THR A 393 3.10 21.68 -1.71
C THR A 393 4.29 20.74 -1.45
N LEU A 394 4.78 20.02 -2.47
CA LEU A 394 5.96 19.15 -2.32
C LEU A 394 7.22 19.97 -1.95
N ALA A 395 7.42 21.14 -2.59
CA ALA A 395 8.53 22.04 -2.28
C ALA A 395 8.47 22.54 -0.83
N ARG A 396 7.28 22.94 -0.36
CA ARG A 396 7.04 23.39 1.02
C ARG A 396 7.34 22.28 2.02
N VAL A 397 6.82 21.06 1.80
CA VAL A 397 7.04 19.91 2.68
C VAL A 397 8.51 19.52 2.75
N LEU A 398 9.25 19.61 1.66
CA LEU A 398 10.68 19.30 1.63
C LEU A 398 11.57 20.49 2.06
N HIS A 399 10.98 21.67 2.32
CA HIS A 399 11.73 22.91 2.63
C HIS A 399 12.76 23.24 1.54
N ARG A 400 12.36 23.16 0.27
CA ARG A 400 13.20 23.43 -0.89
C ARG A 400 12.50 24.34 -1.88
N PRO A 401 13.23 25.20 -2.61
CA PRO A 401 12.64 25.99 -3.69
C PRO A 401 12.22 25.07 -4.85
N ALA A 402 11.18 25.51 -5.60
CA ALA A 402 10.72 24.85 -6.83
C ALA A 402 10.43 25.91 -7.89
N LEU A 403 11.46 26.65 -8.27
CA LEU A 403 11.36 27.83 -9.13
C LEU A 403 11.55 27.50 -10.61
N LEU A 404 12.29 26.45 -10.94
CA LEU A 404 12.65 26.09 -12.31
C LEU A 404 11.53 25.27 -12.96
N PRO A 405 10.80 25.79 -13.96
CA PRO A 405 9.80 24.99 -14.64
C PRO A 405 10.47 23.86 -15.42
N VAL A 406 9.91 22.66 -15.33
CA VAL A 406 10.31 21.53 -16.18
C VAL A 406 9.64 21.72 -17.54
N PRO A 407 10.41 21.89 -18.63
CA PRO A 407 9.83 22.06 -19.95
C PRO A 407 8.97 20.86 -20.35
N ALA A 408 7.86 21.09 -21.05
CA ALA A 408 6.94 20.03 -21.47
C ALA A 408 7.60 18.95 -22.36
N PHE A 409 8.70 19.27 -23.03
CA PHE A 409 9.46 18.30 -23.83
C PHE A 409 10.32 17.36 -22.96
N GLY A 410 10.64 17.72 -21.71
CA GLY A 410 11.46 16.88 -20.82
C GLY A 410 10.98 15.44 -20.68
N PRO A 411 9.72 15.20 -20.29
CA PRO A 411 9.15 13.86 -20.25
C PRO A 411 9.16 13.12 -21.60
N ARG A 412 9.06 13.84 -22.74
CA ARG A 412 9.09 13.23 -24.08
C ARG A 412 10.43 12.57 -24.40
N LEU A 413 11.52 13.10 -23.86
CA LEU A 413 12.85 12.49 -24.04
C LEU A 413 12.94 11.10 -23.37
N LEU A 414 12.30 10.93 -22.21
CA LEU A 414 12.31 9.71 -21.43
C LEU A 414 11.22 8.72 -21.86
N LEU A 415 9.99 9.20 -22.04
CA LEU A 415 8.79 8.39 -22.26
C LEU A 415 8.38 8.29 -23.74
N GLY A 416 8.99 9.06 -24.63
CA GLY A 416 8.50 9.28 -25.98
C GLY A 416 7.30 10.24 -26.01
N ALA A 417 6.78 10.59 -27.18
CA ALA A 417 5.68 11.54 -27.32
C ALA A 417 4.39 11.01 -26.68
N GLU A 418 4.02 9.77 -27.04
CA GLU A 418 2.79 9.12 -26.55
C GLU A 418 2.87 8.82 -25.04
N GLY A 419 3.94 8.20 -24.55
CA GLY A 419 4.09 7.96 -23.13
C GLY A 419 4.12 9.23 -22.27
N ALA A 420 4.65 10.33 -22.81
CA ALA A 420 4.60 11.62 -22.12
C ALA A 420 3.18 12.19 -22.07
N ALA A 421 2.41 12.06 -23.14
CA ALA A 421 1.01 12.50 -23.17
C ALA A 421 0.14 11.66 -22.22
N GLU A 422 0.25 10.36 -22.28
CA GLU A 422 -0.56 9.40 -21.50
C GLU A 422 -0.24 9.36 -19.99
N LEU A 423 1.00 9.69 -19.59
CA LEU A 423 1.46 9.55 -18.19
C LEU A 423 1.83 10.88 -17.55
N ALA A 424 2.75 11.64 -18.15
CA ALA A 424 3.32 12.81 -17.48
C ALA A 424 2.48 14.10 -17.68
N GLN A 425 1.84 14.22 -18.84
CA GLN A 425 1.02 15.37 -19.22
C GLN A 425 -0.47 15.13 -19.04
N ALA A 426 -0.86 13.94 -18.59
CA ALA A 426 -2.25 13.61 -18.32
C ALA A 426 -2.90 14.62 -17.36
N SER A 427 -4.16 14.98 -17.66
CA SER A 427 -4.98 15.91 -16.91
C SER A 427 -6.35 15.26 -16.65
N GLN A 428 -6.53 14.74 -15.43
CA GLN A 428 -7.73 13.99 -15.07
C GLN A 428 -8.24 14.48 -13.72
N TYR A 429 -9.44 15.08 -13.69
CA TYR A 429 -10.12 15.46 -12.46
C TYR A 429 -11.04 14.32 -12.03
N VAL A 430 -10.49 13.33 -11.33
CA VAL A 430 -11.22 12.13 -10.90
C VAL A 430 -11.67 12.27 -9.45
N ARG A 431 -12.92 11.89 -9.17
CA ARG A 431 -13.50 11.83 -7.82
C ARG A 431 -13.86 10.39 -7.46
N ALA A 432 -13.73 10.08 -6.18
CA ALA A 432 -14.02 8.77 -5.60
C ALA A 432 -15.49 8.72 -5.11
N GLU A 433 -16.47 8.90 -6.00
CA GLU A 433 -17.89 9.02 -5.59
C GLU A 433 -18.41 7.72 -4.96
N ALA A 434 -18.02 6.55 -5.49
CA ALA A 434 -18.42 5.26 -4.91
C ALA A 434 -17.90 5.08 -3.48
N LEU A 435 -16.65 5.47 -3.22
CA LEU A 435 -16.05 5.38 -1.88
C LEU A 435 -16.65 6.40 -0.90
N ILE A 436 -16.85 7.64 -1.35
CA ILE A 436 -17.47 8.71 -0.55
C ILE A 436 -18.92 8.31 -0.20
N GLY A 437 -19.70 7.87 -1.19
CA GLY A 437 -21.07 7.42 -0.99
C GLY A 437 -21.18 6.21 -0.05
N ALA A 438 -20.17 5.35 -0.05
CA ALA A 438 -20.06 4.21 0.87
C ALA A 438 -19.46 4.59 2.26
N GLY A 439 -19.20 5.87 2.54
CA GLY A 439 -18.66 6.34 3.83
C GLY A 439 -17.22 5.90 4.09
N HIS A 440 -16.37 5.78 3.04
CA HIS A 440 -14.96 5.47 3.22
C HIS A 440 -14.22 6.61 3.94
N GLN A 441 -13.40 6.25 4.92
CA GLN A 441 -12.60 7.20 5.69
C GLN A 441 -11.16 7.20 5.18
N PHE A 442 -10.77 8.30 4.55
CA PHE A 442 -9.40 8.50 4.12
C PHE A 442 -8.50 8.90 5.30
N ARG A 443 -7.31 8.32 5.38
CA ARG A 443 -6.30 8.69 6.40
C ARG A 443 -5.72 10.08 6.13
N GLN A 444 -5.40 10.34 4.87
CA GLN A 444 -4.81 11.61 4.41
C GLN A 444 -5.63 12.19 3.25
N PRO A 445 -6.76 12.86 3.54
CA PRO A 445 -7.62 13.43 2.49
C PRO A 445 -6.97 14.60 1.74
N HIS A 446 -5.97 15.28 2.35
CA HIS A 446 -5.29 16.43 1.78
C HIS A 446 -3.84 16.10 1.39
N LEU A 447 -3.39 16.59 0.22
CA LEU A 447 -2.07 16.31 -0.34
C LEU A 447 -0.92 16.64 0.62
N GLU A 448 -1.00 17.78 1.32
CA GLU A 448 0.06 18.18 2.24
C GLU A 448 0.22 17.20 3.39
N GLN A 449 -0.88 16.69 3.94
CA GLN A 449 -0.87 15.67 4.99
C GLN A 449 -0.21 14.38 4.50
N ALA A 450 -0.61 13.92 3.30
CA ALA A 450 -0.03 12.72 2.70
C ALA A 450 1.47 12.86 2.46
N LEU A 451 1.92 13.99 1.91
CA LEU A 451 3.34 14.23 1.67
C LEU A 451 4.12 14.37 2.99
N ARG A 452 3.58 15.08 4.01
CA ARG A 452 4.21 15.16 5.33
C ARG A 452 4.35 13.78 5.95
N HIS A 453 3.32 12.96 5.90
CA HIS A 453 3.33 11.58 6.41
C HIS A 453 4.45 10.76 5.77
N VAL A 454 4.54 10.73 4.43
CA VAL A 454 5.52 9.88 3.72
C VAL A 454 6.96 10.41 3.75
N PHE A 455 7.19 11.65 4.19
CA PHE A 455 8.51 12.23 4.39
C PHE A 455 8.89 12.46 5.85
N GLY A 456 8.03 12.10 6.81
CA GLY A 456 8.27 12.32 8.25
C GLY A 456 8.42 13.80 8.61
N ARG A 457 7.56 14.63 8.03
CA ARG A 457 7.56 16.08 8.22
C ARG A 457 6.29 16.50 8.98
N SER A 458 6.18 16.06 10.23
CA SER A 458 5.11 16.47 11.16
C SER A 458 5.25 17.92 11.60
#